data_aeb27ecf3dba12b9183550a4f2ce027c
#
_entry.id   aeb27ecf3dba12b9183550a4f2ce027c
#
_cell.length_a   1.000
_cell.length_b   1.000
_cell.length_c   1.000
_cell.angle_alpha   90.00
_cell.angle_beta   90.00
_cell.angle_gamma   90.00
#
_symmetry.space_group_name_H-M   'P 1'
#
loop_
_entity.id
_entity.type
_entity.pdbx_description
1 polymer ?
#
loop_
_entity_poly.entity_id
_entity_poly.type
_entity_poly.pdbx_seq_one_letter_code
_entity_poly.pdbx_strand_id
1 'polypeptide(L)'
;MKVIVVGMGVQGVKRKKYLGNDFVCSVDKYKKADYSSIVDVPLKSYNSVLLCVPDNEKIDIIQYCIKNKKNLLVEKPLFIKSNKILINLEKKAKKNKVILYTAYNH
;
A
#
# COMPACT_ATOMS: atom_id res chain seq x y z
N MET A 1 7.84 10.47 8.63
CA MET A 1 6.77 9.75 7.92
C MET A 1 6.56 8.41 8.62
N LYS A 2 5.33 7.99 8.74
CA LYS A 2 4.99 6.71 9.38
C LYS A 2 4.44 5.76 8.33
N VAL A 3 5.20 4.72 8.01
CA VAL A 3 4.92 3.82 6.87
C VAL A 3 4.70 2.39 7.34
N ILE A 4 3.61 1.79 6.89
CA ILE A 4 3.43 0.34 7.03
C ILE A 4 3.73 -0.33 5.69
N VAL A 5 4.27 -1.55 5.75
CA VAL A 5 4.57 -2.36 4.57
C VAL A 5 3.53 -3.47 4.48
N VAL A 6 2.76 -3.49 3.39
CA VAL A 6 1.76 -4.53 3.14
C VAL A 6 2.31 -5.47 2.08
N GLY A 7 2.50 -6.73 2.46
CA GLY A 7 3.13 -7.74 1.62
C GLY A 7 4.60 -7.95 2.01
N MET A 8 4.90 -9.11 2.60
CA MET A 8 6.25 -9.44 3.08
C MET A 8 6.96 -10.46 2.21
N GLY A 9 6.74 -10.39 0.89
CA GLY A 9 7.57 -11.07 -0.09
C GLY A 9 8.94 -10.43 -0.21
N VAL A 10 9.69 -10.77 -1.25
CA VAL A 10 11.06 -10.27 -1.45
C VAL A 10 11.13 -8.75 -1.43
N GLN A 11 10.22 -8.08 -2.13
CA GLN A 11 10.21 -6.62 -2.20
C GLN A 11 9.82 -5.98 -0.86
N GLY A 12 8.86 -6.56 -0.15
CA GLY A 12 8.45 -6.05 1.16
C GLY A 12 9.59 -6.09 2.17
N VAL A 13 10.35 -7.17 2.20
CA VAL A 13 11.51 -7.30 3.09
C VAL A 13 12.57 -6.26 2.75
N LYS A 14 12.86 -6.05 1.46
CA LYS A 14 13.81 -5.03 1.02
C LYS A 14 13.38 -3.63 1.43
N ARG A 15 12.11 -3.29 1.21
CA ARG A 15 11.58 -1.96 1.52
C ARG A 15 11.59 -1.67 3.02
N LYS A 16 11.30 -2.67 3.83
CA LYS A 16 11.38 -2.55 5.29
C LYS A 16 12.76 -2.05 5.73
N LYS A 17 13.83 -2.60 5.14
CA LYS A 17 15.20 -2.18 5.46
C LYS A 17 15.47 -0.73 5.11
N TYR A 18 14.95 -0.26 3.97
CA TYR A 18 15.16 1.11 3.52
C TYR A 18 14.40 2.14 4.35
N LEU A 19 13.28 1.77 4.95
CA LEU A 19 12.46 2.70 5.70
C LEU A 19 13.09 3.12 7.04
N GLY A 20 13.89 2.26 7.65
CA GLY A 20 14.54 2.57 8.91
C GLY A 20 13.53 3.02 9.98
N ASN A 21 13.71 4.22 10.51
CA ASN A 21 12.85 4.76 11.56
C ASN A 21 11.43 5.13 11.08
N ASP A 22 11.21 5.22 9.79
CA ASP A 22 9.88 5.48 9.24
C ASP A 22 9.00 4.23 9.22
N PHE A 23 9.59 3.05 9.38
CA PHE A 23 8.86 1.79 9.40
C PHE A 23 8.06 1.64 10.70
N VAL A 24 6.75 1.38 10.58
CA VAL A 24 5.86 1.18 11.72
C VAL A 24 5.61 -0.31 11.98
N CYS A 25 5.09 -1.01 10.97
CA CYS A 25 4.78 -2.43 11.09
C CYS A 25 4.59 -3.07 9.72
N SER A 26 4.54 -4.39 9.69
CA SER A 26 4.33 -5.18 8.49
C SER A 26 2.96 -5.86 8.51
N VAL A 27 2.41 -6.08 7.31
CA VAL A 27 1.13 -6.77 7.10
C VAL A 27 1.32 -7.81 6.03
N ASP A 28 0.93 -9.05 6.28
CA ASP A 28 0.92 -10.11 5.27
C ASP A 28 -0.11 -11.17 5.63
N LYS A 29 -0.92 -11.54 4.65
CA LYS A 29 -1.97 -12.52 4.83
C LYS A 29 -1.43 -13.94 5.00
N TYR A 30 -0.31 -14.24 4.36
CA TYR A 30 0.24 -15.59 4.26
C TYR A 30 1.59 -15.77 4.94
N LYS A 31 2.39 -14.71 5.01
CA LYS A 31 3.74 -14.75 5.59
C LYS A 31 3.74 -14.16 6.98
N LYS A 32 4.78 -14.48 7.75
CA LYS A 32 4.94 -13.92 9.09
C LYS A 32 5.08 -12.41 9.04
N ALA A 33 4.19 -11.72 9.74
CA ALA A 33 4.15 -10.26 9.80
C ALA A 33 3.50 -9.83 11.12
N ASP A 34 3.53 -8.52 11.39
CA ASP A 34 2.93 -8.00 12.62
C ASP A 34 1.40 -8.13 12.62
N TYR A 35 0.79 -8.00 11.45
CA TYR A 35 -0.67 -8.15 11.27
C TYR A 35 -0.94 -8.98 10.02
N SER A 36 -2.08 -9.66 10.02
CA SER A 36 -2.51 -10.45 8.86
C SER A 36 -3.37 -9.65 7.89
N SER A 37 -3.93 -8.54 8.32
CA SER A 37 -4.78 -7.68 7.49
C SER A 37 -4.56 -6.21 7.84
N ILE A 38 -4.59 -5.35 6.79
CA ILE A 38 -4.44 -3.91 6.98
C ILE A 38 -5.54 -3.32 7.86
N VAL A 39 -6.74 -3.91 7.85
CA VAL A 39 -7.85 -3.41 8.67
C VAL A 39 -7.59 -3.57 10.18
N ASP A 40 -6.68 -4.46 10.55
CA ASP A 40 -6.31 -4.68 11.95
C ASP A 40 -5.29 -3.67 12.47
N VAL A 41 -4.62 -2.94 11.58
CA VAL A 41 -3.62 -1.94 11.95
C VAL A 41 -4.32 -0.67 12.40
N PRO A 42 -4.00 -0.15 13.60
CA PRO A 42 -4.62 1.09 14.07
C PRO A 42 -4.38 2.24 13.08
N LEU A 43 -5.44 2.90 12.63
CA LEU A 43 -5.37 3.97 11.64
C LEU A 43 -4.49 5.15 12.09
N LYS A 44 -4.42 5.39 13.38
CA LYS A 44 -3.61 6.48 13.92
C LYS A 44 -2.11 6.18 13.93
N SER A 45 -1.71 4.93 13.71
CA SER A 45 -0.31 4.51 13.79
C SER A 45 0.49 4.83 12.55
N TYR A 46 -0.15 5.11 11.42
CA TYR A 46 0.53 5.34 10.15
C TYR A 46 -0.16 6.40 9.30
N ASN A 47 0.57 6.97 8.36
CA ASN A 47 0.03 7.90 7.38
C ASN A 47 0.28 7.47 5.93
N SER A 48 1.12 6.47 5.73
CA SER A 48 1.51 6.01 4.40
C SER A 48 1.60 4.49 4.36
N VAL A 49 1.34 3.93 3.17
CA VAL A 49 1.34 2.49 2.94
C VAL A 49 2.21 2.17 1.75
N LEU A 50 3.15 1.26 1.95
CA LEU A 50 3.95 0.70 0.87
C LEU A 50 3.35 -0.66 0.50
N LEU A 51 2.78 -0.77 -0.70
CA LEU A 51 1.99 -1.91 -1.12
C LEU A 51 2.80 -2.83 -2.03
N CYS A 52 3.10 -4.03 -1.53
CA CYS A 52 3.95 -5.02 -2.18
C CYS A 52 3.24 -6.37 -2.36
N VAL A 53 1.92 -6.36 -2.55
CA VAL A 53 1.11 -7.58 -2.72
C VAL A 53 0.88 -7.90 -4.20
N PRO A 54 0.42 -9.12 -4.52
CA PRO A 54 -0.01 -9.45 -5.88
C PRO A 54 -1.16 -8.56 -6.37
N ASP A 55 -1.27 -8.41 -7.70
CA ASP A 55 -2.22 -7.49 -8.33
C ASP A 55 -3.68 -7.73 -7.94
N ASN A 56 -4.07 -9.00 -7.75
CA ASN A 56 -5.45 -9.31 -7.39
C ASN A 56 -5.87 -8.81 -6.00
N GLU A 57 -4.91 -8.44 -5.16
CA GLU A 57 -5.19 -7.92 -3.81
C GLU A 57 -5.03 -6.40 -3.74
N LYS A 58 -4.41 -5.77 -4.74
CA LYS A 58 -4.06 -4.35 -4.70
C LYS A 58 -5.26 -3.42 -4.66
N ILE A 59 -6.27 -3.69 -5.48
CA ILE A 59 -7.41 -2.76 -5.65
C ILE A 59 -8.15 -2.54 -4.33
N ASP A 60 -8.46 -3.61 -3.62
CA ASP A 60 -9.19 -3.51 -2.34
C ASP A 60 -8.40 -2.72 -1.31
N ILE A 61 -7.10 -2.96 -1.23
CA ILE A 61 -6.23 -2.26 -0.28
C ILE A 61 -6.09 -0.79 -0.67
N ILE A 62 -5.95 -0.50 -1.97
CA ILE A 62 -5.88 0.89 -2.46
C ILE A 62 -7.16 1.64 -2.09
N GLN A 63 -8.32 1.04 -2.30
CA GLN A 63 -9.60 1.65 -1.95
C GLN A 63 -9.70 1.92 -0.45
N TYR A 64 -9.26 0.98 0.37
CA TYR A 64 -9.23 1.14 1.83
C TYR A 64 -8.35 2.33 2.24
N CYS A 65 -7.18 2.44 1.66
CA CYS A 65 -6.24 3.53 1.96
C CYS A 65 -6.78 4.89 1.53
N ILE A 66 -7.39 4.97 0.34
CA ILE A 66 -8.00 6.22 -0.15
C ILE A 66 -9.12 6.66 0.78
N LYS A 67 -10.00 5.72 1.15
CA LYS A 67 -11.12 6.00 2.06
C LYS A 67 -10.64 6.53 3.40
N ASN A 68 -9.53 6.02 3.90
CA ASN A 68 -8.98 6.40 5.20
C ASN A 68 -7.90 7.48 5.10
N LYS A 69 -7.75 8.08 3.92
CA LYS A 69 -6.81 9.19 3.66
C LYS A 69 -5.36 8.84 3.96
N LYS A 70 -4.94 7.63 3.58
CA LYS A 70 -3.56 7.18 3.69
C LYS A 70 -2.87 7.29 2.33
N ASN A 71 -1.66 7.81 2.31
CA ASN A 71 -0.87 7.90 1.09
C ASN A 71 -0.36 6.51 0.68
N LEU A 72 -0.18 6.31 -0.61
CA LEU A 72 0.15 5.01 -1.17
C LEU A 72 1.34 5.08 -2.10
N LEU A 73 2.29 4.16 -1.89
CA LEU A 73 3.28 3.80 -2.89
C LEU A 73 3.02 2.34 -3.27
N VAL A 74 2.64 2.13 -4.53
CA VAL A 74 2.30 0.81 -5.06
C VAL A 74 3.49 0.27 -5.84
N GLU A 75 4.02 -0.87 -5.40
CA GLU A 75 5.07 -1.56 -6.14
C GLU A 75 4.52 -2.16 -7.42
N LYS A 76 5.31 -2.13 -8.44
CA LYS A 76 4.90 -2.62 -9.75
C LYS A 76 5.10 -4.13 -9.90
N PRO A 77 4.52 -4.69 -10.94
CA PRO A 77 3.65 -3.99 -11.89
C PRO A 77 2.26 -3.78 -11.30
N LEU A 78 1.68 -2.64 -11.60
CA LEU A 78 0.27 -2.42 -11.28
C LEU A 78 -0.53 -2.75 -12.53
N PHE A 79 -0.99 -3.98 -12.64
CA PHE A 79 -1.86 -4.42 -13.73
C PHE A 79 -3.30 -4.26 -13.30
N ILE A 80 -3.93 -3.22 -13.80
CA ILE A 80 -5.37 -3.05 -13.66
C ILE A 80 -5.97 -3.32 -15.04
N LYS A 81 -6.84 -4.33 -15.11
CA LYS A 81 -7.44 -4.79 -16.36
C LYS A 81 -8.25 -3.72 -17.08
N SER A 82 -8.70 -2.70 -16.38
CA SER A 82 -9.53 -1.66 -16.94
C SER A 82 -8.94 -0.29 -16.62
N ASN A 83 -8.74 0.52 -17.67
CA ASN A 83 -8.34 1.91 -17.50
C ASN A 83 -9.39 2.72 -16.72
N LYS A 84 -10.66 2.31 -16.79
CA LYS A 84 -11.73 2.96 -16.03
C LYS A 84 -11.52 2.81 -14.52
N ILE A 85 -11.09 1.64 -14.08
CA ILE A 85 -10.80 1.38 -12.66
C ILE A 85 -9.65 2.26 -12.20
N LEU A 86 -8.56 2.31 -12.97
CA LEU A 86 -7.41 3.14 -12.65
C LEU A 86 -7.77 4.62 -12.57
N ILE A 87 -8.50 5.13 -13.56
CA ILE A 87 -8.95 6.52 -13.59
C ILE A 87 -9.83 6.83 -12.37
N ASN A 88 -10.73 5.92 -12.02
CA ASN A 88 -11.58 6.08 -10.85
C ASN A 88 -10.79 6.15 -9.55
N LEU A 89 -9.79 5.29 -9.38
CA LEU A 89 -8.93 5.29 -8.22
C LEU A 89 -8.15 6.60 -8.11
N GLU A 90 -7.60 7.08 -9.23
CA GLU A 90 -6.87 8.34 -9.27
C GLU A 90 -7.77 9.53 -8.92
N LYS A 91 -9.01 9.56 -9.42
CA LYS A 91 -9.98 10.60 -9.09
C LYS A 91 -10.35 10.58 -7.60
N LYS A 92 -10.58 9.40 -7.05
CA LYS A 92 -10.90 9.26 -5.63
C LYS A 92 -9.73 9.68 -4.75
N ALA A 93 -8.51 9.31 -5.13
CA ALA A 93 -7.31 9.73 -4.42
C ALA A 93 -7.18 11.25 -4.39
N LYS A 94 -7.35 11.89 -5.54
CA LYS A 94 -7.29 13.34 -5.65
C LYS A 94 -8.38 14.03 -4.83
N LYS A 95 -9.61 13.52 -4.88
CA LYS A 95 -10.73 14.04 -4.10
C LYS A 95 -10.47 13.98 -2.60
N ASN A 96 -9.85 12.90 -2.14
CA ASN A 96 -9.54 12.69 -0.73
C ASN A 96 -8.17 13.25 -0.32
N LYS A 97 -7.49 13.95 -1.22
CA LYS A 97 -6.14 14.52 -1.01
C LYS A 97 -5.11 13.45 -0.63
N VAL A 98 -5.22 12.29 -1.25
CA VAL A 98 -4.31 11.16 -1.07
C VAL A 98 -3.32 11.13 -2.23
N ILE A 99 -2.04 10.94 -1.92
CA ILE A 99 -1.02 10.74 -2.93
C ILE A 99 -1.00 9.24 -3.29
N LEU A 100 -1.28 8.95 -4.56
CA LEU A 100 -1.18 7.60 -5.10
C LEU A 100 -0.01 7.58 -6.08
N TYR A 101 1.06 6.89 -5.72
CA TYR A 101 2.27 6.80 -6.51
C TYR A 101 2.56 5.36 -6.88
N THR A 102 2.85 5.11 -8.15
CA THR A 102 3.23 3.79 -8.65
C THR A 102 4.72 3.78 -8.95
N ALA A 103 5.44 2.87 -8.33
CA ALA A 103 6.87 2.71 -8.57
C ALA A 103 7.11 1.88 -9.83
N TYR A 104 7.92 2.39 -10.74
CA TYR A 104 8.36 1.68 -11.92
C TYR A 104 9.84 1.34 -11.80
N ASN A 105 10.19 0.09 -12.05
CA ASN A 105 11.59 -0.29 -12.21
C ASN A 105 11.96 -0.18 -13.69
N HIS A 106 12.98 0.50 -13.92
CA HIS A 106 13.57 0.56 -15.26
C HIS A 106 14.89 -0.17 -15.24
#